data_88164cf61ae4da6179652138b3f533f4
#
_entry.id   88164cf61ae4da6179652138b3f533f4
#
_cell.length_a   1.000
_cell.length_b   1.000
_cell.length_c   1.000
_cell.angle_alpha   90.00
_cell.angle_beta   90.00
_cell.angle_gamma   90.00
#
_symmetry.space_group_name_H-M   'P 1'
#
loop_
_entity.id
_entity.type
_entity.pdbx_description
1 polymer ?
#
loop_
_entity_poly.entity_id
_entity_poly.type
_entity_poly.pdbx_seq_one_letter_code
_entity_poly.pdbx_strand_id
1 'polypeptide(L)'
;MKKYVPPLLLFLFLLTGCGGSDIRTSISETLCVNLSNTSILIRKNSHGGFHGDGETFVVLEFPADTPFECPESDFWHGLPLEENTRRLLYEFDTAFLRDEEGHPRIPEVTNGCWFFYDRHSQSLSPFDDAGLFSRASFNCTIALYDADTNLLYFYELDT
;
A
#
# COMPACT_ATOMS: atom_id res chain seq x y z
N MET A 1 12.07 33.55 -60.75
CA MET A 1 12.62 32.89 -59.51
C MET A 1 11.48 32.74 -58.53
N LYS A 2 10.92 31.53 -58.38
CA LYS A 2 9.84 31.25 -57.42
C LYS A 2 10.46 30.81 -56.07
N LYS A 3 10.22 31.57 -54.99
CA LYS A 3 10.68 31.25 -53.64
C LYS A 3 9.76 30.18 -53.06
N TYR A 4 10.28 28.99 -52.80
CA TYR A 4 9.61 27.96 -52.02
C TYR A 4 9.74 28.30 -50.54
N VAL A 5 8.60 28.46 -49.87
CA VAL A 5 8.51 28.52 -48.40
C VAL A 5 8.19 27.10 -47.95
N PRO A 6 9.03 26.47 -47.09
CA PRO A 6 8.73 25.15 -46.61
C PRO A 6 7.58 25.23 -45.56
N PRO A 7 6.67 24.23 -45.51
CA PRO A 7 5.63 24.23 -44.49
C PRO A 7 6.24 23.96 -43.13
N LEU A 8 5.98 24.88 -42.21
CA LEU A 8 6.30 24.74 -40.77
C LEU A 8 5.44 23.59 -40.24
N LEU A 9 6.06 22.43 -40.01
CA LEU A 9 5.43 21.28 -39.38
C LEU A 9 5.20 21.58 -37.93
N LEU A 10 3.98 21.99 -37.59
CA LEU A 10 3.56 22.22 -36.22
C LEU A 10 3.42 20.86 -35.53
N PHE A 11 4.45 20.46 -34.79
CA PHE A 11 4.42 19.29 -33.90
C PHE A 11 3.50 19.61 -32.73
N LEU A 12 2.25 19.18 -32.84
CA LEU A 12 1.30 19.22 -31.72
C LEU A 12 1.70 18.14 -30.72
N PHE A 13 2.48 18.52 -29.71
CA PHE A 13 2.70 17.68 -28.52
C PHE A 13 1.34 17.52 -27.82
N LEU A 14 0.69 16.40 -28.08
CA LEU A 14 -0.38 15.92 -27.20
C LEU A 14 0.28 15.61 -25.85
N LEU A 15 0.19 16.54 -24.92
CA LEU A 15 0.39 16.30 -23.51
C LEU A 15 -0.73 15.34 -23.07
N THR A 16 -0.50 14.04 -23.23
CA THR A 16 -1.25 13.04 -22.47
C THR A 16 -0.94 13.32 -21.02
N GLY A 17 -1.85 14.02 -20.35
CA GLY A 17 -1.80 14.19 -18.91
C GLY A 17 -1.63 12.82 -18.29
N CYS A 18 -0.60 12.65 -17.45
CA CYS A 18 -0.52 11.55 -16.50
C CYS A 18 -1.77 11.63 -15.64
N GLY A 19 -2.82 10.92 -16.03
CA GLY A 19 -3.90 10.57 -15.12
C GLY A 19 -3.26 9.75 -14.03
N GLY A 20 -3.25 10.25 -12.78
CA GLY A 20 -2.73 9.51 -11.65
C GLY A 20 -3.40 8.13 -11.66
N SER A 21 -2.61 7.05 -11.64
CA SER A 21 -3.12 5.70 -11.51
C SER A 21 -4.04 5.63 -10.30
N ASP A 22 -5.19 4.97 -10.43
CA ASP A 22 -6.06 4.71 -9.29
C ASP A 22 -5.22 4.00 -8.22
N ILE A 23 -5.27 4.49 -6.99
CA ILE A 23 -4.51 3.89 -5.86
C ILE A 23 -4.76 2.38 -5.73
N ARG A 24 -5.98 1.92 -6.08
CA ARG A 24 -6.30 0.49 -6.12
C ARG A 24 -5.43 -0.29 -7.10
N THR A 25 -5.10 0.29 -8.25
CA THR A 25 -4.20 -0.34 -9.23
C THR A 25 -2.81 -0.52 -8.64
N SER A 26 -2.25 0.51 -8.01
CA SER A 26 -0.93 0.41 -7.37
C SER A 26 -0.92 -0.63 -6.24
N ILE A 27 -1.96 -0.65 -5.39
CA ILE A 27 -2.09 -1.65 -4.31
C ILE A 27 -2.27 -3.06 -4.90
N SER A 28 -3.09 -3.22 -5.94
CA SER A 28 -3.28 -4.51 -6.64
C SER A 28 -1.96 -5.08 -7.15
N GLU A 29 -1.14 -4.24 -7.76
CA GLU A 29 0.19 -4.62 -8.28
C GLU A 29 1.14 -5.02 -7.14
N THR A 30 1.17 -4.23 -6.06
CA THR A 30 2.03 -4.50 -4.90
C THR A 30 1.66 -5.81 -4.21
N LEU A 31 0.37 -6.05 -4.01
CA LEU A 31 -0.13 -7.23 -3.30
C LEU A 31 -0.34 -8.45 -4.20
N CYS A 32 -0.20 -8.29 -5.52
CA CYS A 32 -0.51 -9.32 -6.54
C CYS A 32 -1.94 -9.85 -6.45
N VAL A 33 -2.92 -8.97 -6.17
CA VAL A 33 -4.34 -9.32 -6.00
C VAL A 33 -5.25 -8.40 -6.81
N ASN A 34 -6.48 -8.83 -7.09
CA ASN A 34 -7.46 -8.01 -7.80
C ASN A 34 -8.31 -7.19 -6.81
N LEU A 35 -8.22 -5.87 -6.89
CA LEU A 35 -8.96 -4.93 -6.05
C LEU A 35 -9.98 -4.09 -6.86
N SER A 36 -10.27 -4.45 -8.10
CA SER A 36 -11.08 -3.63 -9.01
C SER A 36 -12.52 -3.40 -8.54
N ASN A 37 -13.08 -4.35 -7.78
CA ASN A 37 -14.45 -4.32 -7.27
C ASN A 37 -14.56 -3.75 -5.84
N THR A 38 -13.45 -3.30 -5.23
CA THR A 38 -13.46 -2.75 -3.88
C THR A 38 -13.90 -1.29 -3.82
N SER A 39 -14.43 -0.88 -2.67
CA SER A 39 -14.69 0.51 -2.31
C SER A 39 -13.58 1.05 -1.41
N ILE A 40 -13.13 2.29 -1.65
CA ILE A 40 -12.16 2.94 -0.77
C ILE A 40 -12.94 3.65 0.36
N LEU A 41 -12.76 3.20 1.59
CA LEU A 41 -13.38 3.81 2.78
C LEU A 41 -12.49 4.91 3.38
N ILE A 42 -11.19 4.66 3.44
CA ILE A 42 -10.18 5.60 3.97
C ILE A 42 -9.01 5.65 3.01
N ARG A 43 -8.49 6.86 2.77
CA ARG A 43 -7.24 7.08 2.05
C ARG A 43 -6.47 8.23 2.69
N LYS A 44 -5.28 7.93 3.18
CA LYS A 44 -4.32 8.92 3.71
C LYS A 44 -2.97 8.69 3.03
N ASN A 45 -2.26 9.75 2.71
CA ASN A 45 -0.94 9.69 2.11
C ASN A 45 -0.16 10.94 2.50
N SER A 46 1.03 10.76 3.03
CA SER A 46 1.96 11.86 3.37
C SER A 46 3.25 11.85 2.54
N HIS A 47 3.40 10.91 1.59
CA HIS A 47 4.54 10.92 0.69
C HIS A 47 4.53 12.18 -0.18
N GLY A 48 5.57 12.96 -0.14
CA GLY A 48 5.62 14.23 -0.87
C GLY A 48 6.91 15.00 -0.65
N GLY A 49 7.82 14.49 0.17
CA GLY A 49 9.11 15.08 0.43
C GLY A 49 10.18 14.75 -0.62
N PHE A 50 11.32 15.43 -0.56
CA PHE A 50 12.46 15.25 -1.47
C PHE A 50 13.08 13.84 -1.40
N HIS A 51 12.89 13.13 -0.27
CA HIS A 51 13.42 11.77 -0.04
C HIS A 51 12.38 10.66 -0.22
N GLY A 52 11.10 10.99 -0.48
CA GLY A 52 10.04 10.00 -0.62
C GLY A 52 9.51 9.43 0.71
N ASP A 53 10.02 9.92 1.84
CA ASP A 53 9.57 9.50 3.18
C ASP A 53 8.09 9.82 3.38
N GLY A 54 7.40 8.97 4.10
CA GLY A 54 5.98 9.16 4.38
C GLY A 54 5.24 7.88 4.73
N GLU A 55 3.94 8.04 4.89
CA GLU A 55 3.01 6.96 5.17
C GLU A 55 1.90 6.93 4.13
N THR A 56 1.46 5.75 3.74
CA THR A 56 0.19 5.53 3.04
C THR A 56 -0.68 4.61 3.87
N PHE A 57 -1.92 5.01 4.14
CA PHE A 57 -2.92 4.18 4.80
C PHE A 57 -4.21 4.18 3.99
N VAL A 58 -4.66 2.99 3.58
CA VAL A 58 -5.88 2.80 2.80
C VAL A 58 -6.70 1.68 3.41
N VAL A 59 -8.01 1.91 3.53
CA VAL A 59 -8.97 0.87 3.91
C VAL A 59 -9.87 0.62 2.71
N LEU A 60 -9.90 -0.62 2.27
CA LEU A 60 -10.71 -1.11 1.15
C LEU A 60 -11.78 -2.07 1.67
N GLU A 61 -12.99 -1.93 1.16
CA GLU A 61 -14.11 -2.82 1.47
C GLU A 61 -14.41 -3.71 0.26
N PHE A 62 -14.45 -5.01 0.47
CA PHE A 62 -14.93 -5.97 -0.52
C PHE A 62 -16.44 -6.11 -0.44
N PRO A 63 -17.13 -6.31 -1.59
CA PRO A 63 -18.55 -6.59 -1.59
C PRO A 63 -18.85 -7.90 -0.81
N ALA A 64 -19.96 -7.93 -0.09
CA ALA A 64 -20.34 -9.09 0.73
C ALA A 64 -20.58 -10.38 -0.09
N ASP A 65 -20.91 -10.24 -1.37
CA ASP A 65 -21.12 -11.36 -2.30
C ASP A 65 -19.84 -11.82 -3.00
N THR A 66 -18.76 -11.05 -2.87
CA THR A 66 -17.44 -11.38 -3.43
C THR A 66 -16.33 -11.04 -2.42
N PRO A 67 -16.27 -11.75 -1.26
CA PRO A 67 -15.25 -11.52 -0.25
C PRO A 67 -13.85 -11.79 -0.83
N PHE A 68 -12.84 -11.23 -0.18
CA PHE A 68 -11.46 -11.52 -0.55
C PHE A 68 -11.08 -12.95 -0.14
N GLU A 69 -10.52 -13.67 -1.08
CA GLU A 69 -9.92 -14.98 -0.82
C GLU A 69 -8.41 -14.79 -0.60
N CYS A 70 -7.93 -15.20 0.58
CA CYS A 70 -6.52 -15.11 0.91
C CYS A 70 -5.69 -15.94 -0.08
N PRO A 71 -4.73 -15.34 -0.80
CA PRO A 71 -3.95 -16.06 -1.80
C PRO A 71 -3.10 -17.18 -1.18
N GLU A 72 -3.05 -18.35 -1.81
CA GLU A 72 -2.07 -19.38 -1.50
C GLU A 72 -0.72 -18.97 -2.13
N SER A 73 0.12 -18.28 -1.38
CA SER A 73 1.45 -17.85 -1.84
C SER A 73 2.41 -17.70 -0.66
N ASP A 74 3.70 -17.64 -0.94
CA ASP A 74 4.74 -17.41 0.07
C ASP A 74 4.73 -15.98 0.64
N PHE A 75 3.87 -15.09 0.13
CA PHE A 75 3.81 -13.67 0.50
C PHE A 75 2.63 -13.33 1.41
N TRP A 76 1.59 -14.17 1.37
CA TRP A 76 0.42 -14.04 2.20
C TRP A 76 0.43 -15.10 3.30
N HIS A 77 0.17 -14.68 4.51
CA HIS A 77 0.25 -15.51 5.71
C HIS A 77 -1.11 -15.58 6.40
N GLY A 78 -1.43 -16.74 6.97
CA GLY A 78 -2.57 -16.85 7.89
C GLY A 78 -2.25 -16.16 9.22
N LEU A 79 -3.30 -15.76 9.94
CA LEU A 79 -3.15 -15.26 11.31
C LEU A 79 -2.68 -16.38 12.27
N PRO A 80 -1.97 -16.03 13.37
CA PRO A 80 -1.72 -14.67 13.88
C PRO A 80 -0.62 -13.92 13.13
N LEU A 81 -0.59 -12.59 13.29
CA LEU A 81 0.53 -11.75 12.83
C LEU A 81 1.82 -12.16 13.52
N GLU A 82 2.95 -12.04 12.81
CA GLU A 82 4.27 -12.10 13.41
C GLU A 82 4.52 -10.91 14.33
N GLU A 83 5.46 -11.07 15.25
CA GLU A 83 5.65 -10.14 16.38
C GLU A 83 5.97 -8.71 15.92
N ASN A 84 6.88 -8.55 14.95
CA ASN A 84 7.29 -7.22 14.51
C ASN A 84 6.22 -6.54 13.66
N THR A 85 5.51 -7.27 12.83
CA THR A 85 4.36 -6.75 12.08
C THR A 85 3.24 -6.33 13.03
N ARG A 86 2.92 -7.15 14.04
CA ARG A 86 1.94 -6.81 15.08
C ARG A 86 2.36 -5.55 15.84
N ARG A 87 3.63 -5.48 16.25
CA ARG A 87 4.18 -4.32 16.95
C ARG A 87 4.09 -3.05 16.12
N LEU A 88 4.39 -3.11 14.81
CA LEU A 88 4.29 -1.95 13.92
C LEU A 88 2.84 -1.45 13.81
N LEU A 89 1.89 -2.36 13.62
CA LEU A 89 0.48 -1.98 13.42
C LEU A 89 -0.19 -1.45 14.71
N TYR A 90 0.12 -2.04 15.86
CA TYR A 90 -0.64 -1.80 17.10
C TYR A 90 0.11 -1.06 18.20
N GLU A 91 1.44 -1.02 18.18
CA GLU A 91 2.24 -0.44 19.27
C GLU A 91 3.12 0.72 18.81
N PHE A 92 3.50 0.74 17.51
CA PHE A 92 4.37 1.78 17.00
C PHE A 92 3.57 3.07 16.78
N ASP A 93 4.15 4.21 17.18
CA ASP A 93 3.50 5.52 17.09
C ASP A 93 3.71 6.11 15.70
N THR A 94 2.73 5.90 14.82
CA THR A 94 2.69 6.48 13.48
C THR A 94 1.44 7.33 13.30
N ALA A 95 1.53 8.37 12.48
CA ALA A 95 0.45 9.34 12.33
C ALA A 95 -0.83 8.75 11.74
N PHE A 96 -0.71 7.72 10.88
CA PHE A 96 -1.87 7.19 10.18
C PHE A 96 -2.48 5.94 10.80
N LEU A 97 -1.73 5.22 11.62
CA LEU A 97 -2.25 4.04 12.34
C LEU A 97 -2.93 4.39 13.67
N ARG A 98 -2.89 5.66 14.08
CA ARG A 98 -3.57 6.14 15.29
C ARG A 98 -4.69 7.11 14.95
N ASP A 99 -5.75 7.09 15.76
CA ASP A 99 -6.78 8.12 15.74
C ASP A 99 -6.33 9.36 16.56
N GLU A 100 -7.21 10.34 16.71
CA GLU A 100 -6.92 11.58 17.42
C GLU A 100 -6.74 11.35 18.94
N GLU A 101 -7.29 10.26 19.46
CA GLU A 101 -7.19 9.84 20.85
C GLU A 101 -5.98 8.90 21.10
N GLY A 102 -5.25 8.52 20.04
CA GLY A 102 -4.09 7.63 20.10
C GLY A 102 -4.41 6.13 20.04
N HIS A 103 -5.67 5.76 19.78
CA HIS A 103 -6.04 4.35 19.62
C HIS A 103 -5.67 3.81 18.23
N PRO A 104 -5.38 2.50 18.11
CA PRO A 104 -5.17 1.88 16.81
C PRO A 104 -6.38 2.05 15.89
N ARG A 105 -6.15 2.47 14.63
CA ARG A 105 -7.20 2.54 13.61
C ARG A 105 -7.58 1.19 13.04
N ILE A 106 -6.67 0.23 13.11
CA ILE A 106 -6.91 -1.16 12.71
C ILE A 106 -7.38 -1.90 13.97
N PRO A 107 -8.57 -2.49 13.98
CA PRO A 107 -9.00 -3.33 15.09
C PRO A 107 -8.13 -4.58 15.20
N GLU A 108 -8.19 -5.28 16.32
CA GLU A 108 -7.54 -6.56 16.46
C GLU A 108 -8.25 -7.60 15.58
N VAL A 109 -7.55 -8.11 14.55
CA VAL A 109 -8.11 -9.05 13.59
C VAL A 109 -7.72 -10.47 13.98
N THR A 110 -8.72 -11.34 14.09
CA THR A 110 -8.53 -12.74 14.50
C THR A 110 -8.88 -13.75 13.41
N ASN A 111 -9.53 -13.31 12.32
CA ASN A 111 -9.93 -14.13 11.20
C ASN A 111 -9.57 -13.44 9.88
N GLY A 112 -8.68 -14.06 9.09
CA GLY A 112 -8.22 -13.47 7.83
C GLY A 112 -6.79 -13.84 7.50
N CYS A 113 -6.12 -12.96 6.76
CA CYS A 113 -4.75 -13.15 6.35
C CYS A 113 -4.02 -11.80 6.26
N TRP A 114 -2.71 -11.88 6.19
CA TRP A 114 -1.87 -10.70 6.13
C TRP A 114 -0.72 -10.88 5.14
N PHE A 115 -0.20 -9.75 4.67
CA PHE A 115 0.92 -9.64 3.74
C PHE A 115 1.97 -8.71 4.36
N PHE A 116 3.25 -9.06 4.20
CA PHE A 116 4.38 -8.22 4.57
C PHE A 116 5.41 -8.19 3.45
N TYR A 117 5.92 -7.00 3.16
CA TYR A 117 7.01 -6.83 2.21
C TYR A 117 7.97 -5.75 2.67
N ASP A 118 9.20 -6.15 2.97
CA ASP A 118 10.30 -5.26 3.35
C ASP A 118 11.10 -4.84 2.11
N ARG A 119 10.91 -3.62 1.67
CA ARG A 119 11.59 -3.01 0.51
C ARG A 119 12.95 -2.43 0.87
N HIS A 120 13.39 -2.51 2.12
CA HIS A 120 14.64 -1.92 2.57
C HIS A 120 15.85 -2.64 1.95
N SER A 121 16.84 -1.87 1.51
CA SER A 121 18.04 -2.38 0.81
C SER A 121 18.90 -3.37 1.63
N GLN A 122 18.74 -3.38 2.95
CA GLN A 122 19.43 -4.30 3.86
C GLN A 122 18.59 -5.52 4.22
N SER A 123 17.40 -5.66 3.67
CA SER A 123 16.58 -6.85 3.89
C SER A 123 17.23 -8.06 3.23
N LEU A 124 17.40 -9.14 3.98
CA LEU A 124 17.90 -10.42 3.49
C LEU A 124 16.77 -11.35 3.09
N SER A 125 15.59 -11.13 3.65
CA SER A 125 14.37 -11.87 3.38
C SER A 125 13.20 -10.88 3.36
N PRO A 126 12.79 -10.42 2.18
CA PRO A 126 11.84 -9.31 2.08
C PRO A 126 10.43 -9.64 2.58
N PHE A 127 10.11 -10.92 2.77
CA PHE A 127 8.81 -11.38 3.28
C PHE A 127 8.85 -11.86 4.74
N ASP A 128 9.95 -11.56 5.44
CA ASP A 128 10.19 -11.91 6.84
C ASP A 128 10.37 -10.63 7.66
N ASP A 129 9.59 -10.46 8.71
CA ASP A 129 9.60 -9.24 9.52
C ASP A 129 10.69 -9.23 10.60
N ALA A 130 11.46 -10.31 10.78
CA ALA A 130 12.43 -10.47 11.86
C ALA A 130 13.47 -9.33 11.95
N GLY A 131 13.84 -8.75 10.79
CA GLY A 131 14.79 -7.64 10.70
C GLY A 131 14.19 -6.24 10.88
N LEU A 132 12.87 -6.11 10.95
CA LEU A 132 12.16 -4.83 10.81
C LEU A 132 12.63 -3.76 11.83
N PHE A 133 12.76 -4.11 13.09
CA PHE A 133 13.20 -3.20 14.15
C PHE A 133 14.70 -3.25 14.47
N SER A 134 15.49 -3.97 13.69
CA SER A 134 16.95 -3.97 13.84
C SER A 134 17.65 -2.78 13.17
N ARG A 135 16.89 -1.93 12.48
CA ARG A 135 17.34 -0.78 11.68
C ARG A 135 16.73 0.51 12.19
N ALA A 136 17.35 1.63 11.81
CA ALA A 136 16.87 2.97 12.15
C ALA A 136 15.82 3.51 11.15
N SER A 137 15.62 2.84 9.99
CA SER A 137 14.69 3.27 8.95
C SER A 137 13.81 2.13 8.48
N PHE A 138 12.62 2.47 8.00
CA PHE A 138 11.63 1.54 7.49
C PHE A 138 11.38 1.81 6.00
N ASN A 139 11.18 0.76 5.21
CA ASN A 139 10.65 0.79 3.85
C ASN A 139 9.81 -0.47 3.70
N CYS A 140 8.61 -0.48 4.23
CA CYS A 140 7.80 -1.69 4.26
C CYS A 140 6.36 -1.45 3.84
N THR A 141 5.76 -2.52 3.32
CA THR A 141 4.35 -2.60 2.97
C THR A 141 3.71 -3.71 3.79
N ILE A 142 2.55 -3.42 4.39
CA ILE A 142 1.72 -4.37 5.12
C ILE A 142 0.31 -4.32 4.56
N ALA A 143 -0.31 -5.48 4.39
CA ALA A 143 -1.75 -5.57 4.22
C ALA A 143 -2.32 -6.56 5.22
N LEU A 144 -3.48 -6.24 5.78
CA LEU A 144 -4.20 -7.08 6.73
C LEU A 144 -5.66 -7.16 6.29
N TYR A 145 -6.12 -8.35 5.97
CA TYR A 145 -7.52 -8.60 5.63
C TYR A 145 -8.26 -9.17 6.83
N ASP A 146 -9.37 -8.54 7.16
CA ASP A 146 -10.33 -8.98 8.16
C ASP A 146 -11.52 -9.65 7.45
N ALA A 147 -11.63 -10.96 7.58
CA ALA A 147 -12.68 -11.74 6.94
C ALA A 147 -14.05 -11.56 7.63
N ASP A 148 -14.09 -11.08 8.86
CA ASP A 148 -15.34 -10.86 9.59
C ASP A 148 -16.04 -9.57 9.14
N THR A 149 -15.26 -8.58 8.67
CA THR A 149 -15.77 -7.27 8.20
C THR A 149 -15.61 -7.06 6.70
N ASN A 150 -14.94 -7.97 5.97
CA ASN A 150 -14.54 -7.83 4.56
C ASN A 150 -13.70 -6.57 4.27
N LEU A 151 -12.88 -6.15 5.23
CA LEU A 151 -12.00 -4.99 5.10
C LEU A 151 -10.56 -5.40 4.87
N LEU A 152 -9.92 -4.73 3.92
CA LEU A 152 -8.48 -4.81 3.70
C LEU A 152 -7.83 -3.50 4.15
N TYR A 153 -6.97 -3.58 5.13
CA TYR A 153 -6.13 -2.49 5.61
C TYR A 153 -4.79 -2.56 4.91
N PHE A 154 -4.46 -1.54 4.14
CA PHE A 154 -3.17 -1.39 3.47
C PHE A 154 -2.36 -0.28 4.11
N TYR A 155 -1.10 -0.55 4.41
CA TYR A 155 -0.20 0.40 5.04
C TYR A 155 1.20 0.33 4.42
N GLU A 156 1.75 1.49 4.11
CA GLU A 156 3.15 1.65 3.73
C GLU A 156 3.82 2.67 4.64
N LEU A 157 5.06 2.38 5.00
CA LEU A 157 5.93 3.25 5.79
C LEU A 157 7.29 3.34 5.14
N ASP A 158 7.70 4.55 4.80
CA ASP A 158 9.01 4.90 4.26
C ASP A 158 9.65 6.00 5.12
N THR A 159 10.89 5.75 5.63
CA THR A 159 11.62 6.72 6.49
C THR A 159 13.11 6.75 6.16
#